data_69e7f48ae1cf93376ebfd10f8124fef4
#
_entry.id   69e7f48ae1cf93376ebfd10f8124fef4
#
_cell.length_a   1.000
_cell.length_b   1.000
_cell.length_c   1.000
_cell.angle_alpha   90.00
_cell.angle_beta   90.00
_cell.angle_gamma   90.00
#
_symmetry.space_group_name_H-M   'P 1'
#
loop_
_entity.id
_entity.type
_entity.pdbx_description
1 polymer ?
#
loop_
_entity_poly.entity_id
_entity_poly.type
_entity_poly.pdbx_seq_one_letter_code
_entity_poly.pdbx_strand_id
1 'polypeptide(L)'
;MNNMPYIYYGQGVSGYYGDFLERLMSHLALEGTEITSESRQDESAQMCVRRTGEEGMLEVRVDGKNIKVAYTVTREKREVKRGMMGAIAGAGLGGILGSVLSRDKEGLGSAITGVLGGAAAGGAHEAYYGYEDSRQERTAFAALLAEKVKEVEDELQYIIQGQEESKEALRERSRESNAREQDKEDEVRSSLEYAYGDLLALQEELELLAEEGRNIGKARSRAERADKLYQEAEEACDAVDYTKSRAKLKAAVSMIESSRNMLNEE
;
A
#
# COMPACT_ATOMS: atom_id res chain seq x y z
N MET A 1 -27.85 -7.54 38.50
CA MET A 1 -27.27 -6.31 37.91
C MET A 1 -26.56 -6.70 36.63
N ASN A 2 -27.04 -6.26 35.49
CA ASN A 2 -26.36 -6.51 34.21
C ASN A 2 -25.09 -5.67 34.19
N ASN A 3 -23.92 -6.32 34.29
CA ASN A 3 -22.66 -5.64 34.06
C ASN A 3 -22.55 -5.39 32.54
N MET A 4 -22.82 -4.18 32.10
CA MET A 4 -22.56 -3.80 30.70
C MET A 4 -21.04 -3.77 30.46
N PRO A 5 -20.58 -4.27 29.31
CA PRO A 5 -19.17 -4.22 28.97
C PRO A 5 -18.75 -2.78 28.64
N TYR A 6 -17.53 -2.42 29.03
CA TYR A 6 -16.83 -1.25 28.49
C TYR A 6 -16.31 -1.59 27.10
N ILE A 7 -16.61 -0.76 26.09
CA ILE A 7 -16.30 -1.04 24.70
C ILE A 7 -15.41 0.07 24.15
N TYR A 8 -14.30 -0.34 23.52
CA TYR A 8 -13.33 0.53 22.87
C TYR A 8 -13.05 0.02 21.47
N TYR A 9 -12.59 0.89 20.59
CA TYR A 9 -12.27 0.54 19.21
C TYR A 9 -10.89 1.05 18.82
N GLY A 10 -10.04 0.16 18.26
CA GLY A 10 -8.87 0.54 17.49
C GLY A 10 -9.30 0.75 16.03
N GLN A 11 -9.27 1.99 15.56
CA GLN A 11 -9.84 2.36 14.28
C GLN A 11 -8.86 2.12 13.12
N GLY A 12 -9.37 1.50 12.03
CA GLY A 12 -8.62 1.34 10.80
C GLY A 12 -7.47 0.33 10.84
N VAL A 13 -7.33 -0.41 11.96
CA VAL A 13 -6.18 -1.31 12.20
C VAL A 13 -6.54 -2.80 12.15
N SER A 14 -7.72 -3.16 11.63
CA SER A 14 -8.18 -4.56 11.59
C SER A 14 -7.23 -5.50 10.84
N GLY A 15 -6.54 -5.02 9.79
CA GLY A 15 -5.54 -5.80 9.06
C GLY A 15 -4.27 -6.12 9.87
N TYR A 16 -4.12 -5.53 11.04
CA TYR A 16 -3.00 -5.72 11.97
C TYR A 16 -3.46 -6.32 13.29
N TYR A 17 -4.52 -7.15 13.27
CA TYR A 17 -5.12 -7.72 14.46
C TYR A 17 -4.12 -8.45 15.37
N GLY A 18 -3.23 -9.26 14.80
CA GLY A 18 -2.21 -9.98 15.55
C GLY A 18 -1.26 -9.03 16.27
N ASP A 19 -0.73 -8.04 15.57
CA ASP A 19 0.18 -7.02 16.13
C ASP A 19 -0.54 -6.17 17.17
N PHE A 20 -1.80 -5.81 16.94
CA PHE A 20 -2.62 -5.08 17.89
C PHE A 20 -2.79 -5.85 19.19
N LEU A 21 -3.15 -7.13 19.12
CA LEU A 21 -3.36 -7.98 20.28
C LEU A 21 -2.07 -8.14 21.09
N GLU A 22 -0.95 -8.43 20.43
CA GLU A 22 0.34 -8.61 21.10
C GLU A 22 0.83 -7.34 21.79
N ARG A 23 0.70 -6.18 21.13
CA ARG A 23 1.05 -4.89 21.73
C ARG A 23 0.16 -4.55 22.90
N LEU A 24 -1.16 -4.70 22.76
CA LEU A 24 -2.11 -4.45 23.84
C LEU A 24 -1.80 -5.31 25.07
N MET A 25 -1.54 -6.59 24.87
CA MET A 25 -1.16 -7.49 25.95
C MET A 25 0.16 -7.08 26.61
N SER A 26 1.14 -6.67 25.82
CA SER A 26 2.44 -6.18 26.33
C SER A 26 2.27 -4.90 27.16
N HIS A 27 1.51 -3.93 26.68
CA HIS A 27 1.23 -2.69 27.42
C HIS A 27 0.48 -2.96 28.73
N LEU A 28 -0.53 -3.85 28.70
CA LEU A 28 -1.27 -4.23 29.90
C LEU A 28 -0.38 -4.96 30.91
N ALA A 29 0.52 -5.84 30.47
CA ALA A 29 1.45 -6.55 31.34
C ALA A 29 2.45 -5.58 32.00
N LEU A 30 2.97 -4.59 31.27
CA LEU A 30 3.84 -3.54 31.80
C LEU A 30 3.17 -2.72 32.91
N GLU A 31 1.86 -2.54 32.81
CA GLU A 31 1.04 -1.86 33.83
C GLU A 31 0.62 -2.77 35.01
N GLY A 32 1.18 -3.96 35.08
CA GLY A 32 0.90 -4.91 36.16
C GLY A 32 -0.42 -5.66 36.05
N THR A 33 -0.96 -5.79 34.84
CA THR A 33 -2.12 -6.63 34.55
C THR A 33 -1.68 -8.08 34.38
N GLU A 34 -2.26 -8.98 35.14
CA GLU A 34 -2.05 -10.42 35.03
C GLU A 34 -3.11 -11.04 34.12
N ILE A 35 -2.68 -11.81 33.13
CA ILE A 35 -3.56 -12.59 32.25
C ILE A 35 -3.61 -14.00 32.80
N THR A 36 -4.79 -14.41 33.32
CA THR A 36 -4.96 -15.68 34.02
C THR A 36 -5.44 -16.82 33.13
N SER A 37 -6.09 -16.50 32.02
CA SER A 37 -6.48 -17.46 30.98
C SER A 37 -6.62 -16.74 29.65
N GLU A 38 -6.35 -17.46 28.57
CA GLU A 38 -6.42 -16.93 27.21
C GLU A 38 -6.97 -18.00 26.25
N SER A 39 -7.84 -17.55 25.32
CA SER A 39 -8.32 -18.33 24.19
C SER A 39 -8.23 -17.47 22.95
N ARG A 40 -7.48 -17.90 21.95
CA ARG A 40 -7.28 -17.18 20.68
C ARG A 40 -7.91 -17.92 19.53
N GLN A 41 -8.48 -17.15 18.60
CA GLN A 41 -8.92 -17.56 17.28
C GLN A 41 -8.35 -16.56 16.27
N ASP A 42 -8.47 -16.83 14.98
CA ASP A 42 -7.85 -16.01 13.91
C ASP A 42 -8.20 -14.52 14.00
N GLU A 43 -9.44 -14.17 14.34
CA GLU A 43 -9.94 -12.79 14.38
C GLU A 43 -10.55 -12.40 15.74
N SER A 44 -10.38 -13.22 16.76
CA SER A 44 -10.88 -12.94 18.09
C SER A 44 -10.03 -13.57 19.18
N ALA A 45 -9.92 -12.87 20.33
CA ALA A 45 -9.30 -13.40 21.53
C ALA A 45 -10.17 -13.07 22.74
N GLN A 46 -10.21 -14.02 23.68
CA GLN A 46 -10.82 -13.82 25.00
C GLN A 46 -9.82 -14.14 26.06
N MET A 47 -9.73 -13.28 27.07
CA MET A 47 -8.80 -13.46 28.19
C MET A 47 -9.40 -13.00 29.50
N CYS A 48 -9.06 -13.71 30.57
CA CYS A 48 -9.35 -13.25 31.93
C CYS A 48 -8.18 -12.40 32.40
N VAL A 49 -8.47 -11.18 32.83
CA VAL A 49 -7.47 -10.22 33.32
C VAL A 49 -7.69 -9.86 34.78
N ARG A 50 -6.60 -9.66 35.50
CA ARG A 50 -6.58 -9.24 36.91
C ARG A 50 -5.63 -8.09 37.11
N ARG A 51 -6.09 -7.02 37.77
CA ARG A 51 -5.26 -5.89 38.19
C ARG A 51 -5.78 -5.27 39.49
N THR A 52 -4.90 -5.07 40.48
CA THR A 52 -5.21 -4.35 41.74
C THR A 52 -6.54 -4.76 42.41
N GLY A 53 -6.85 -6.08 42.39
CA GLY A 53 -8.09 -6.60 42.99
C GLY A 53 -9.33 -6.57 42.10
N GLU A 54 -9.24 -6.01 40.94
CA GLU A 54 -10.29 -6.07 39.88
C GLU A 54 -9.99 -7.25 38.97
N GLU A 55 -11.02 -8.08 38.73
CA GLU A 55 -10.96 -9.19 37.76
C GLU A 55 -12.07 -9.01 36.74
N GLY A 56 -11.77 -9.34 35.47
CA GLY A 56 -12.74 -9.25 34.39
C GLY A 56 -12.38 -10.07 33.18
N MET A 57 -13.30 -10.12 32.24
CA MET A 57 -13.13 -10.74 30.94
C MET A 57 -12.89 -9.66 29.88
N LEU A 58 -11.80 -9.79 29.16
CA LEU A 58 -11.43 -8.96 28.03
C LEU A 58 -11.66 -9.76 26.74
N GLU A 59 -12.43 -9.21 25.82
CA GLU A 59 -12.66 -9.75 24.48
C GLU A 59 -12.09 -8.75 23.46
N VAL A 60 -11.26 -9.24 22.56
CA VAL A 60 -10.68 -8.46 21.45
C VAL A 60 -11.08 -9.15 20.16
N ARG A 61 -11.72 -8.46 19.24
CA ARG A 61 -12.15 -9.06 17.97
C ARG A 61 -12.13 -8.05 16.82
N VAL A 62 -11.99 -8.56 15.61
CA VAL A 62 -12.16 -7.76 14.40
C VAL A 62 -13.65 -7.39 14.23
N ASP A 63 -13.92 -6.12 13.94
CA ASP A 63 -15.24 -5.57 13.67
C ASP A 63 -15.18 -4.64 12.44
N GLY A 64 -15.33 -5.22 11.26
CA GLY A 64 -15.16 -4.52 9.98
C GLY A 64 -13.74 -4.03 9.77
N LYS A 65 -13.54 -2.71 9.68
CA LYS A 65 -12.20 -2.09 9.56
C LYS A 65 -11.53 -1.83 10.91
N ASN A 66 -12.24 -2.07 11.99
CA ASN A 66 -11.79 -1.74 13.34
C ASN A 66 -11.52 -3.00 14.17
N ILE A 67 -10.84 -2.83 15.29
CA ILE A 67 -10.71 -3.85 16.32
C ILE A 67 -11.56 -3.41 17.51
N LYS A 68 -12.53 -4.23 17.87
CA LYS A 68 -13.37 -4.03 19.05
C LYS A 68 -12.73 -4.68 20.26
N VAL A 69 -12.60 -3.92 21.33
CA VAL A 69 -12.12 -4.34 22.64
C VAL A 69 -13.25 -4.17 23.65
N ALA A 70 -13.74 -5.26 24.20
CA ALA A 70 -14.81 -5.26 25.18
C ALA A 70 -14.34 -5.80 26.52
N TYR A 71 -14.53 -5.05 27.59
CA TYR A 71 -14.15 -5.45 28.94
C TYR A 71 -15.38 -5.57 29.85
N THR A 72 -15.54 -6.72 30.48
CA THR A 72 -16.62 -7.00 31.41
C THR A 72 -16.05 -7.31 32.80
N VAL A 73 -16.40 -6.50 33.78
CA VAL A 73 -15.97 -6.72 35.18
C VAL A 73 -16.68 -7.96 35.73
N THR A 74 -15.90 -8.92 36.24
CA THR A 74 -16.42 -10.12 36.88
C THR A 74 -16.35 -9.89 38.40
N ARG A 75 -17.48 -9.62 39.04
CA ARG A 75 -17.50 -9.52 40.51
C ARG A 75 -17.36 -10.92 41.13
N GLU A 76 -16.29 -11.15 41.90
CA GLU A 76 -16.11 -12.39 42.63
C GLU A 76 -17.21 -12.63 43.68
N LYS A 77 -18.17 -13.53 43.33
CA LYS A 77 -18.77 -14.38 44.35
C LYS A 77 -17.99 -15.70 44.36
N ARG A 78 -17.40 -16.05 45.46
CA ARG A 78 -16.58 -17.26 45.68
C ARG A 78 -17.20 -18.58 45.14
N GLU A 79 -18.48 -18.61 44.84
CA GLU A 79 -19.22 -19.80 44.40
C GLU A 79 -19.22 -20.04 42.88
N VAL A 80 -18.82 -19.07 42.05
CA VAL A 80 -18.91 -19.16 40.60
C VAL A 80 -17.64 -19.76 39.96
N LYS A 81 -16.54 -19.85 40.70
CA LYS A 81 -15.24 -20.36 40.20
C LYS A 81 -15.27 -21.78 39.60
N ARG A 82 -16.21 -22.63 39.99
CA ARG A 82 -16.30 -24.01 39.47
C ARG A 82 -17.25 -24.18 38.30
N GLY A 83 -18.19 -23.28 38.09
CA GLY A 83 -19.20 -23.36 37.03
C GLY A 83 -18.78 -22.70 35.72
N MET A 84 -18.01 -21.61 35.76
CA MET A 84 -17.65 -20.85 34.56
C MET A 84 -16.54 -21.49 33.71
N MET A 85 -15.58 -22.21 34.33
CA MET A 85 -14.57 -22.93 33.54
C MET A 85 -15.15 -24.09 32.71
N GLY A 86 -16.29 -24.69 33.15
CA GLY A 86 -16.99 -25.71 32.40
C GLY A 86 -17.89 -25.19 31.29
N ALA A 87 -18.39 -23.96 31.43
CA ALA A 87 -19.27 -23.34 30.44
C ALA A 87 -18.51 -22.74 29.24
N ILE A 88 -17.23 -22.34 29.43
CA ILE A 88 -16.38 -21.80 28.36
C ILE A 88 -15.91 -22.92 27.41
N ALA A 89 -15.75 -24.15 27.91
CA ALA A 89 -15.30 -25.30 27.12
C ALA A 89 -16.42 -26.00 26.34
N GLY A 90 -17.71 -25.74 26.64
CA GLY A 90 -18.82 -26.52 26.09
C GLY A 90 -19.93 -25.76 25.37
N ALA A 91 -20.01 -24.44 25.52
CA ALA A 91 -20.97 -23.64 24.78
C ALA A 91 -20.22 -22.76 23.79
N GLY A 92 -20.31 -23.11 22.51
CA GLY A 92 -19.78 -22.27 21.43
C GLY A 92 -20.15 -20.79 21.66
N LEU A 93 -19.19 -19.92 21.41
CA LEU A 93 -19.16 -18.47 21.59
C LEU A 93 -20.42 -17.66 21.20
N GLY A 94 -21.48 -18.30 20.72
CA GLY A 94 -22.73 -17.67 20.28
C GLY A 94 -23.79 -17.43 21.38
N GLY A 95 -23.69 -18.09 22.52
CA GLY A 95 -24.85 -18.18 23.43
C GLY A 95 -25.03 -17.03 24.41
N ILE A 96 -23.96 -16.45 24.93
CA ILE A 96 -24.06 -15.44 26.01
C ILE A 96 -23.88 -14.01 25.44
N LEU A 97 -23.03 -13.84 24.42
CA LEU A 97 -22.84 -12.52 23.78
C LEU A 97 -23.81 -12.26 22.64
N GLY A 98 -24.37 -13.32 22.00
CA GLY A 98 -25.39 -13.20 20.95
C GLY A 98 -26.68 -12.53 21.42
N SER A 99 -27.07 -12.71 22.69
CA SER A 99 -28.29 -12.11 23.22
C SER A 99 -28.16 -10.61 23.58
N VAL A 100 -26.93 -10.15 23.84
CA VAL A 100 -26.69 -8.73 24.15
C VAL A 100 -26.45 -7.93 22.87
N LEU A 101 -25.89 -8.57 21.83
CA LEU A 101 -25.57 -7.90 20.55
C LEU A 101 -26.72 -7.93 19.53
N SER A 102 -27.69 -8.86 19.68
CA SER A 102 -28.82 -8.95 18.74
C SER A 102 -29.92 -7.91 19.02
N ARG A 103 -29.91 -7.22 20.15
CA ARG A 103 -30.97 -6.25 20.51
C ARG A 103 -30.75 -4.86 19.93
N ASP A 104 -29.52 -4.54 19.49
CA ASP A 104 -29.16 -3.20 18.98
C ASP A 104 -29.05 -3.12 17.43
N LYS A 105 -29.44 -4.15 16.70
CA LYS A 105 -29.31 -4.15 15.22
C LYS A 105 -30.29 -3.22 14.48
N GLU A 106 -31.35 -2.76 15.12
CA GLU A 106 -32.36 -1.94 14.44
C GLU A 106 -32.19 -0.42 14.59
N GLY A 107 -31.29 0.04 15.47
CA GLY A 107 -31.11 1.48 15.73
C GLY A 107 -29.83 2.12 15.19
N LEU A 108 -28.79 1.36 14.93
CA LEU A 108 -27.45 1.90 14.60
C LEU A 108 -27.09 1.84 13.10
N GLY A 109 -27.82 1.08 12.31
CA GLY A 109 -27.56 0.93 10.87
C GLY A 109 -27.83 2.18 10.04
N SER A 110 -28.62 3.12 10.54
CA SER A 110 -29.00 4.33 9.79
C SER A 110 -28.15 5.57 10.09
N ALA A 111 -27.44 5.58 11.21
CA ALA A 111 -26.64 6.76 11.60
C ALA A 111 -25.19 6.73 11.09
N ILE A 112 -24.66 5.55 10.69
CA ILE A 112 -23.26 5.40 10.31
C ILE A 112 -23.04 5.66 8.80
N THR A 113 -24.06 5.50 7.97
CA THR A 113 -23.95 5.71 6.51
C THR A 113 -23.89 7.17 6.08
N GLY A 114 -24.17 8.13 6.98
CA GLY A 114 -24.20 9.57 6.67
C GLY A 114 -22.88 10.32 6.91
N VAL A 115 -21.88 9.73 7.57
CA VAL A 115 -20.67 10.45 8.04
C VAL A 115 -19.39 10.07 7.26
N LEU A 116 -19.45 9.12 6.34
CA LEU A 116 -18.28 8.69 5.55
C LEU A 116 -18.02 9.52 4.28
N GLY A 117 -18.64 10.68 4.16
CA GLY A 117 -18.44 11.63 3.06
C GLY A 117 -17.90 12.97 3.56
N GLY A 118 -16.57 13.05 3.77
CA GLY A 118 -15.88 14.33 3.78
C GLY A 118 -15.41 14.87 5.13
N ALA A 119 -14.11 15.00 5.21
CA ALA A 119 -13.30 15.96 5.93
C ALA A 119 -13.04 15.76 7.44
N ALA A 120 -11.75 15.85 7.75
CA ALA A 120 -11.11 16.14 9.02
C ALA A 120 -11.12 15.03 10.08
N ALA A 121 -10.04 14.27 10.07
CA ALA A 121 -9.72 13.17 10.98
C ALA A 121 -9.53 13.53 12.47
N GLY A 122 -9.79 14.76 12.88
CA GLY A 122 -9.55 15.20 14.27
C GLY A 122 -10.77 15.32 15.16
N GLY A 123 -11.97 15.55 14.58
CA GLY A 123 -13.16 15.91 15.38
C GLY A 123 -14.12 14.76 15.69
N ALA A 124 -14.09 13.68 14.91
CA ALA A 124 -15.01 12.55 15.09
C ALA A 124 -14.54 11.56 16.19
N HIS A 125 -13.26 11.59 16.53
CA HIS A 125 -12.65 10.70 17.51
C HIS A 125 -13.17 10.93 18.93
N GLU A 126 -13.26 12.20 19.37
CA GLU A 126 -13.73 12.53 20.71
C GLU A 126 -15.24 12.28 20.89
N ALA A 127 -16.03 12.43 19.83
CA ALA A 127 -17.47 12.21 19.91
C ALA A 127 -17.87 10.75 20.05
N TYR A 128 -17.06 9.81 19.51
CA TYR A 128 -17.39 8.38 19.57
C TYR A 128 -17.06 7.76 20.93
N TYR A 129 -15.96 8.20 21.56
CA TYR A 129 -15.61 7.78 22.92
C TYR A 129 -16.53 8.39 23.98
N GLY A 130 -17.17 9.53 23.71
CA GLY A 130 -18.03 10.24 24.69
C GLY A 130 -19.45 9.72 24.79
N TYR A 131 -19.97 9.00 23.80
CA TYR A 131 -21.41 8.69 23.77
C TYR A 131 -21.83 7.49 24.63
N GLU A 132 -20.99 6.46 24.74
CA GLU A 132 -21.29 5.30 25.60
C GLU A 132 -20.81 5.48 27.06
N ASP A 133 -19.92 6.41 27.31
CA ASP A 133 -19.22 6.57 28.56
C ASP A 133 -19.92 7.47 29.58
N SER A 134 -20.91 8.22 29.15
CA SER A 134 -21.61 9.19 30.02
C SER A 134 -22.55 8.54 31.05
N ARG A 135 -22.70 7.21 31.07
CA ARG A 135 -23.65 6.51 31.93
C ARG A 135 -23.04 5.59 33.02
N GLN A 136 -21.73 5.36 32.99
CA GLN A 136 -21.06 4.52 34.00
C GLN A 136 -19.79 5.18 34.52
N GLU A 137 -19.58 5.18 35.83
CA GLU A 137 -18.27 5.46 36.41
C GLU A 137 -17.30 4.40 35.90
N ARG A 138 -16.26 4.81 35.17
CA ARG A 138 -15.20 3.92 34.69
C ARG A 138 -14.46 3.31 35.86
N THR A 139 -14.22 2.01 35.82
CA THR A 139 -13.26 1.39 36.73
C THR A 139 -11.84 1.86 36.38
N ALA A 140 -10.92 1.76 37.33
CA ALA A 140 -9.53 2.13 37.10
C ALA A 140 -8.89 1.30 35.95
N PHE A 141 -9.28 0.04 35.81
CA PHE A 141 -8.80 -0.82 34.74
C PHE A 141 -9.44 -0.44 33.38
N ALA A 142 -10.73 -0.13 33.36
CA ALA A 142 -11.39 0.31 32.13
C ALA A 142 -10.82 1.62 31.59
N ALA A 143 -10.45 2.56 32.45
CA ALA A 143 -9.76 3.80 32.05
C ALA A 143 -8.37 3.53 31.49
N LEU A 144 -7.58 2.68 32.13
CA LEU A 144 -6.28 2.24 31.64
C LEU A 144 -6.41 1.53 30.28
N LEU A 145 -7.38 0.63 30.14
CA LEU A 145 -7.61 -0.10 28.91
C LEU A 145 -7.90 0.84 27.73
N ALA A 146 -8.71 1.88 27.96
CA ALA A 146 -8.99 2.90 26.94
C ALA A 146 -7.71 3.61 26.47
N GLU A 147 -6.86 3.99 27.42
CA GLU A 147 -5.57 4.62 27.14
C GLU A 147 -4.67 3.68 26.32
N LYS A 148 -4.53 2.41 26.72
CA LYS A 148 -3.66 1.45 26.04
C LYS A 148 -4.18 1.03 24.67
N VAL A 149 -5.48 0.94 24.48
CA VAL A 149 -6.09 0.73 23.14
C VAL A 149 -5.72 1.87 22.20
N LYS A 150 -5.78 3.12 22.70
CA LYS A 150 -5.43 4.28 21.91
C LYS A 150 -3.92 4.34 21.59
N GLU A 151 -3.07 4.08 22.55
CA GLU A 151 -1.61 4.02 22.34
C GLU A 151 -1.25 3.01 21.23
N VAL A 152 -1.81 1.80 21.30
CA VAL A 152 -1.58 0.76 20.29
C VAL A 152 -2.15 1.15 18.92
N GLU A 153 -3.31 1.79 18.89
CA GLU A 153 -3.88 2.33 17.65
C GLU A 153 -2.93 3.34 17.00
N ASP A 154 -2.46 4.33 17.77
CA ASP A 154 -1.57 5.39 17.30
C ASP A 154 -0.23 4.81 16.78
N GLU A 155 0.34 3.82 17.50
CA GLU A 155 1.55 3.12 17.05
C GLU A 155 1.36 2.41 15.71
N LEU A 156 0.24 1.69 15.55
CA LEU A 156 -0.06 0.97 14.32
C LEU A 156 -0.38 1.91 13.16
N GLN A 157 -1.10 2.99 13.40
CA GLN A 157 -1.37 4.01 12.39
C GLN A 157 -0.08 4.65 11.88
N TYR A 158 0.88 4.93 12.78
CA TYR A 158 2.20 5.42 12.38
C TYR A 158 2.95 4.43 11.48
N ILE A 159 2.90 3.14 11.80
CA ILE A 159 3.52 2.07 10.98
C ILE A 159 2.85 1.98 9.60
N ILE A 160 1.51 2.03 9.57
CA ILE A 160 0.73 1.97 8.32
C ILE A 160 1.08 3.15 7.43
N GLN A 161 1.11 4.36 7.98
CA GLN A 161 1.45 5.57 7.25
C GLN A 161 2.88 5.49 6.67
N GLY A 162 3.86 5.07 7.46
CA GLY A 162 5.24 4.89 6.97
C GLY A 162 5.38 3.84 5.87
N GLN A 163 4.55 2.79 5.89
CA GLN A 163 4.51 1.79 4.82
C GLN A 163 3.85 2.35 3.54
N GLU A 164 2.81 3.15 3.67
CA GLU A 164 2.14 3.78 2.52
C GLU A 164 3.06 4.79 1.86
N GLU A 165 3.71 5.66 2.62
CA GLU A 165 4.71 6.63 2.12
C GLU A 165 5.86 5.91 1.39
N SER A 166 6.36 4.80 1.94
CA SER A 166 7.41 4.00 1.31
C SER A 166 6.96 3.38 -0.01
N LYS A 167 5.73 2.88 -0.08
CA LYS A 167 5.15 2.32 -1.32
C LYS A 167 4.93 3.40 -2.37
N GLU A 168 4.50 4.58 -1.96
CA GLU A 168 4.29 5.71 -2.86
C GLU A 168 5.61 6.23 -3.44
N ALA A 169 6.64 6.37 -2.62
CA ALA A 169 7.99 6.73 -3.06
C ALA A 169 8.59 5.72 -4.04
N LEU A 170 8.35 4.41 -3.84
CA LEU A 170 8.75 3.37 -4.78
C LEU A 170 8.02 3.47 -6.12
N ARG A 171 6.71 3.74 -6.09
CA ARG A 171 5.90 3.93 -7.30
C ARG A 171 6.35 5.17 -8.08
N GLU A 172 6.66 6.25 -7.40
CA GLU A 172 7.14 7.49 -8.00
C GLU A 172 8.49 7.27 -8.69
N ARG A 173 9.46 6.63 -8.02
CA ARG A 173 10.75 6.25 -8.61
C ARG A 173 10.59 5.35 -9.85
N SER A 174 9.67 4.39 -9.80
CA SER A 174 9.37 3.56 -10.97
C SER A 174 8.79 4.36 -12.14
N ARG A 175 7.88 5.30 -11.86
CA ARG A 175 7.31 6.20 -12.89
C ARG A 175 8.39 7.09 -13.51
N GLU A 176 9.26 7.68 -12.68
CA GLU A 176 10.36 8.50 -13.18
C GLU A 176 11.36 7.70 -14.02
N SER A 177 11.68 6.46 -13.60
CA SER A 177 12.55 5.58 -14.36
C SER A 177 11.96 5.24 -15.73
N ASN A 178 10.68 4.87 -15.76
CA ASN A 178 9.99 4.54 -17.01
C ASN A 178 9.87 5.77 -17.93
N ALA A 179 9.57 6.95 -17.38
CA ALA A 179 9.52 8.19 -18.17
C ALA A 179 10.88 8.50 -18.79
N ARG A 180 11.98 8.37 -18.05
CA ARG A 180 13.34 8.58 -18.60
C ARG A 180 13.72 7.56 -19.67
N GLU A 181 13.26 6.33 -19.59
CA GLU A 181 13.46 5.33 -20.64
C GLU A 181 12.65 5.67 -21.88
N GLN A 182 11.41 6.08 -21.71
CA GLN A 182 10.55 6.50 -22.80
C GLN A 182 11.08 7.74 -23.52
N ASP A 183 11.56 8.75 -22.78
CA ASP A 183 12.20 9.93 -23.38
C ASP A 183 13.43 9.56 -24.24
N LYS A 184 14.23 8.58 -23.80
CA LYS A 184 15.38 8.10 -24.57
C LYS A 184 14.96 7.35 -25.83
N GLU A 185 13.92 6.55 -25.75
CA GLU A 185 13.36 5.84 -26.90
C GLU A 185 12.84 6.84 -27.93
N ASP A 186 12.01 7.81 -27.50
CA ASP A 186 11.43 8.81 -28.39
C ASP A 186 12.50 9.66 -29.10
N GLU A 187 13.55 10.05 -28.36
CA GLU A 187 14.68 10.78 -28.95
C GLU A 187 15.42 9.96 -30.02
N VAL A 188 15.66 8.67 -29.76
CA VAL A 188 16.35 7.79 -30.71
C VAL A 188 15.46 7.51 -31.92
N ARG A 189 14.17 7.22 -31.73
CA ARG A 189 13.21 6.99 -32.83
C ARG A 189 13.07 8.21 -33.73
N SER A 190 12.94 9.39 -33.12
CA SER A 190 12.91 10.64 -33.90
C SER A 190 14.20 10.84 -34.72
N SER A 191 15.36 10.53 -34.14
CA SER A 191 16.64 10.63 -34.83
C SER A 191 16.78 9.60 -35.97
N LEU A 192 16.23 8.40 -35.79
CA LEU A 192 16.15 7.38 -36.84
C LEU A 192 15.28 7.84 -38.03
N GLU A 193 14.12 8.43 -37.76
CA GLU A 193 13.23 8.96 -38.77
C GLU A 193 13.92 10.04 -39.64
N TYR A 194 14.63 10.97 -39.01
CA TYR A 194 15.40 11.99 -39.71
C TYR A 194 16.51 11.38 -40.58
N ALA A 195 17.29 10.45 -40.05
CA ALA A 195 18.36 9.81 -40.80
C ALA A 195 17.84 8.96 -41.94
N TYR A 196 16.67 8.34 -41.79
CA TYR A 196 16.01 7.60 -42.87
C TYR A 196 15.59 8.54 -44.01
N GLY A 197 14.99 9.67 -43.67
CA GLY A 197 14.65 10.69 -44.65
C GLY A 197 15.86 11.21 -45.42
N ASP A 198 16.96 11.47 -44.73
CA ASP A 198 18.22 11.88 -45.35
C ASP A 198 18.84 10.80 -46.25
N LEU A 199 18.72 9.54 -45.87
CA LEU A 199 19.22 8.40 -46.63
C LEU A 199 18.41 8.22 -47.94
N LEU A 200 17.09 8.31 -47.88
CA LEU A 200 16.22 8.25 -49.03
C LEU A 200 16.52 9.39 -50.02
N ALA A 201 16.62 10.62 -49.52
CA ALA A 201 16.95 11.77 -50.35
C ALA A 201 18.32 11.60 -51.03
N LEU A 202 19.33 11.05 -50.34
CA LEU A 202 20.64 10.75 -50.91
C LEU A 202 20.55 9.66 -51.99
N GLN A 203 19.73 8.63 -51.80
CA GLN A 203 19.55 7.56 -52.78
C GLN A 203 18.92 8.09 -54.05
N GLU A 204 17.89 8.92 -53.95
CA GLU A 204 17.26 9.59 -55.10
C GLU A 204 18.24 10.48 -55.86
N GLU A 205 19.06 11.27 -55.13
CA GLU A 205 20.08 12.12 -55.70
C GLU A 205 21.13 11.31 -56.48
N LEU A 206 21.58 10.17 -55.91
CA LEU A 206 22.52 9.26 -56.58
C LEU A 206 21.93 8.62 -57.82
N GLU A 207 20.64 8.28 -57.85
CA GLU A 207 19.98 7.73 -59.03
C GLU A 207 19.93 8.77 -60.15
N LEU A 208 19.51 9.99 -59.86
CA LEU A 208 19.47 11.09 -60.85
C LEU A 208 20.86 11.38 -61.44
N LEU A 209 21.88 11.47 -60.61
CA LEU A 209 23.26 11.73 -61.10
C LEU A 209 23.83 10.55 -61.88
N ALA A 210 23.42 9.31 -61.60
CA ALA A 210 23.78 8.15 -62.41
C ALA A 210 23.16 8.19 -63.81
N GLU A 211 21.87 8.64 -63.92
CA GLU A 211 21.19 8.82 -65.20
C GLU A 211 21.84 9.92 -66.05
N GLU A 212 22.39 10.96 -65.40
CA GLU A 212 23.17 12.01 -66.03
C GLU A 212 24.59 11.54 -66.47
N GLY A 213 24.99 10.32 -66.16
CA GLY A 213 26.28 9.75 -66.54
C GLY A 213 27.46 10.17 -65.64
N ARG A 214 27.20 10.78 -64.49
CA ARG A 214 28.25 11.18 -63.52
C ARG A 214 28.85 9.96 -62.81
N ASN A 215 30.12 10.09 -62.40
CA ASN A 215 30.81 9.04 -61.69
C ASN A 215 30.46 9.07 -60.20
N ILE A 216 29.48 8.27 -59.80
CA ILE A 216 28.97 8.22 -58.44
C ILE A 216 29.50 7.03 -57.60
N GLY A 217 30.45 6.24 -58.10
CA GLY A 217 30.84 4.96 -57.51
C GLY A 217 31.29 5.05 -56.05
N LYS A 218 32.07 6.08 -55.70
CA LYS A 218 32.53 6.27 -54.32
C LYS A 218 31.41 6.75 -53.37
N ALA A 219 30.58 7.68 -53.87
CA ALA A 219 29.43 8.20 -53.13
C ALA A 219 28.41 7.08 -52.84
N ARG A 220 28.08 6.25 -53.87
CA ARG A 220 27.20 5.10 -53.76
C ARG A 220 27.69 4.11 -52.70
N SER A 221 28.99 3.75 -52.70
CA SER A 221 29.56 2.83 -51.70
C SER A 221 29.46 3.37 -50.26
N ARG A 222 29.51 4.68 -50.06
CA ARG A 222 29.28 5.30 -48.75
C ARG A 222 27.81 5.33 -48.37
N ALA A 223 26.92 5.56 -49.30
CA ALA A 223 25.48 5.48 -49.06
C ALA A 223 25.04 4.07 -48.64
N GLU A 224 25.58 3.02 -49.33
CA GLU A 224 25.34 1.62 -48.92
C GLU A 224 25.83 1.29 -47.52
N ARG A 225 26.97 1.90 -47.13
CA ARG A 225 27.49 1.73 -45.77
C ARG A 225 26.67 2.51 -44.75
N ALA A 226 26.13 3.69 -45.11
CA ALA A 226 25.19 4.44 -44.26
C ALA A 226 23.93 3.66 -44.00
N ASP A 227 23.35 3.05 -45.04
CA ASP A 227 22.16 2.21 -44.95
C ASP A 227 22.36 1.05 -43.98
N LYS A 228 23.49 0.32 -44.12
CA LYS A 228 23.82 -0.75 -43.21
C LYS A 228 23.96 -0.29 -41.74
N LEU A 229 24.59 0.86 -41.52
CA LEU A 229 24.73 1.42 -40.16
C LEU A 229 23.37 1.89 -39.60
N TYR A 230 22.49 2.38 -40.43
CA TYR A 230 21.12 2.73 -40.07
C TYR A 230 20.34 1.48 -39.63
N GLN A 231 20.39 0.39 -40.42
CA GLN A 231 19.74 -0.87 -40.05
C GLN A 231 20.28 -1.43 -38.72
N GLU A 232 21.61 -1.39 -38.51
CA GLU A 232 22.22 -1.79 -37.25
C GLU A 232 21.82 -0.87 -36.05
N ALA A 233 21.47 0.40 -36.33
CA ALA A 233 20.98 1.33 -35.31
C ALA A 233 19.51 1.04 -34.97
N GLU A 234 18.69 0.71 -35.95
CA GLU A 234 17.29 0.32 -35.79
C GLU A 234 17.19 -0.98 -34.97
N GLU A 235 17.96 -2.01 -35.32
CA GLU A 235 18.05 -3.27 -34.55
C GLU A 235 18.48 -3.04 -33.11
N ALA A 236 19.42 -2.13 -32.86
CA ALA A 236 19.85 -1.80 -31.52
C ALA A 236 18.78 -1.03 -30.73
N CYS A 237 17.99 -0.17 -31.39
CA CYS A 237 16.85 0.50 -30.76
C CYS A 237 15.76 -0.49 -30.34
N ASP A 238 15.42 -1.43 -31.21
CA ASP A 238 14.44 -2.48 -30.93
C ASP A 238 14.91 -3.43 -29.80
N ALA A 239 16.24 -3.61 -29.67
CA ALA A 239 16.86 -4.34 -28.58
C ALA A 239 17.01 -3.50 -27.28
N VAL A 240 16.44 -2.28 -27.24
CA VAL A 240 16.50 -1.35 -26.09
C VAL A 240 17.94 -0.90 -25.75
N ASP A 241 18.89 -1.08 -26.67
CA ASP A 241 20.26 -0.56 -26.51
C ASP A 241 20.41 0.81 -27.18
N TYR A 242 19.78 1.82 -26.57
CA TYR A 242 19.74 3.19 -27.08
C TYR A 242 21.13 3.80 -27.24
N THR A 243 22.13 3.37 -26.43
CA THR A 243 23.50 3.86 -26.52
C THR A 243 24.15 3.40 -27.81
N LYS A 244 24.01 2.11 -28.12
CA LYS A 244 24.54 1.51 -29.36
C LYS A 244 23.81 2.06 -30.60
N SER A 245 22.47 2.19 -30.49
CA SER A 245 21.66 2.79 -31.56
C SER A 245 22.13 4.19 -31.90
N ARG A 246 22.30 5.09 -30.94
CA ARG A 246 22.82 6.45 -31.15
C ARG A 246 24.22 6.48 -31.77
N ALA A 247 25.11 5.60 -31.32
CA ALA A 247 26.45 5.51 -31.88
C ALA A 247 26.45 5.11 -33.36
N LYS A 248 25.64 4.11 -33.71
CA LYS A 248 25.46 3.64 -35.09
C LYS A 248 24.80 4.69 -35.97
N LEU A 249 23.77 5.33 -35.48
CA LEU A 249 23.05 6.40 -36.16
C LEU A 249 23.94 7.59 -36.46
N LYS A 250 24.75 8.03 -35.50
CA LYS A 250 25.76 9.08 -35.70
C LYS A 250 26.76 8.72 -36.82
N ALA A 251 27.19 7.47 -36.86
CA ALA A 251 28.06 6.99 -37.89
C ALA A 251 27.36 6.95 -39.28
N ALA A 252 26.08 6.55 -39.32
CA ALA A 252 25.29 6.57 -40.54
C ALA A 252 25.13 8.00 -41.10
N VAL A 253 24.74 8.96 -40.27
CA VAL A 253 24.61 10.37 -40.64
C VAL A 253 25.95 10.91 -41.16
N SER A 254 27.07 10.62 -40.51
CA SER A 254 28.40 11.05 -41.02
C SER A 254 28.74 10.45 -42.40
N MET A 255 28.30 9.22 -42.68
CA MET A 255 28.48 8.61 -44.00
C MET A 255 27.60 9.26 -45.07
N ILE A 256 26.35 9.64 -44.72
CA ILE A 256 25.42 10.39 -45.59
C ILE A 256 26.06 11.73 -45.98
N GLU A 257 26.49 12.51 -44.96
CA GLU A 257 27.15 13.80 -45.20
C GLU A 257 28.41 13.65 -46.09
N SER A 258 29.24 12.64 -45.79
CA SER A 258 30.43 12.37 -46.57
C SER A 258 30.14 11.94 -47.98
N SER A 259 29.04 11.25 -48.26
CA SER A 259 28.57 10.90 -49.60
C SER A 259 28.13 12.14 -50.38
N ARG A 260 27.33 13.02 -49.75
CA ARG A 260 26.89 14.31 -50.36
C ARG A 260 28.08 15.22 -50.69
N ASN A 261 29.07 15.32 -49.78
CA ASN A 261 30.24 16.14 -50.04
C ASN A 261 31.02 15.65 -51.31
N MET A 262 31.11 14.35 -51.52
CA MET A 262 31.76 13.80 -52.72
C MET A 262 31.01 14.12 -54.01
N LEU A 263 29.66 14.20 -53.94
CA LEU A 263 28.85 14.57 -55.12
C LEU A 263 29.03 16.05 -55.47
N ASN A 264 29.34 16.90 -54.48
CA ASN A 264 29.54 18.34 -54.71
C ASN A 264 30.98 18.70 -55.15
N GLU A 265 31.96 17.82 -54.93
CA GLU A 265 33.36 18.03 -55.31
C GLU A 265 33.69 17.58 -56.77
N GLU A 266 32.85 16.78 -57.40
CA GLU A 266 32.96 16.32 -58.80
C GLU A 266 32.02 17.13 -59.72
#